data_8530eccb11dd72470c9386d336c0c6e8
#
_entry.id   8530eccb11dd72470c9386d336c0c6e8
#
_cell.length_a   1.000
_cell.length_b   1.000
_cell.length_c   1.000
_cell.angle_alpha   90.00
_cell.angle_beta   90.00
_cell.angle_gamma   90.00
#
_symmetry.space_group_name_H-M   'P 1'
#
loop_
_entity.id
_entity.type
_entity.pdbx_description
1 polymer ?
#
loop_
_entity_poly.entity_id
_entity_poly.type
_entity_poly.pdbx_seq_one_letter_code
_entity_poly.pdbx_strand_id
1 'polypeptide(L)'
;MTGIATALRSESPVLHIGGQGAMTQHKMGSLQDLPHVDIAAPITKFSAGVRSTERIADMISIAARECFAGAPGPSYLEIPRDVLDREVAVNDVIIPEPGRYRASTRSIGDPADIEKLASLLVKSERPAILLGTQVWTCRGHEEAIGLLRGLNIPGYMNGSARGLLPPDDPHYFHRTRADAFKKADVIVIVGTPFDFRMGYGKRLRADATVVQIDMDYRTVVKNRDVSLGLVGHPGAILKAVLDVTTDIADNGAKRRRGWLEQLRAIEKEKTEKLMPLFKSDSIPIHPYRVAWEINEFLNEDTIYIGDGGDVVTISAQAVQPRAPGNWMDPGALGGLGVGTGFALASGLAHPKKEVLCYYGDGSFGMTAFDIETANRFGAPFIAVIGNNSAMNQIRYGQLAKYGEERGNVGNLLGDVPFSKFAEMLGGYGEEVRDCNEIGPALQRARESVKSGGKSAVINIWVDPSEWAPGTKRQTMYK
;
A
#
# COMPACT_ATOMS: atom_id res chain seq x y z
N MET A 1 -13.44 12.88 -1.06
CA MET A 1 -12.20 13.61 -0.69
C MET A 1 -11.14 12.63 -0.15
N THR A 2 -11.42 11.80 0.86
CA THR A 2 -10.45 10.87 1.46
C THR A 2 -9.79 9.93 0.44
N GLY A 3 -10.57 9.31 -0.46
CA GLY A 3 -10.01 8.41 -1.48
C GLY A 3 -9.06 9.12 -2.46
N ILE A 4 -9.36 10.37 -2.86
CA ILE A 4 -8.46 11.17 -3.73
C ILE A 4 -7.18 11.52 -2.98
N ALA A 5 -7.27 11.94 -1.71
CA ALA A 5 -6.11 12.24 -0.88
C ALA A 5 -5.25 10.97 -0.62
N THR A 6 -5.90 9.81 -0.43
CA THR A 6 -5.20 8.51 -0.33
C THR A 6 -4.47 8.20 -1.64
N ALA A 7 -5.11 8.39 -2.79
CA ALA A 7 -4.48 8.19 -4.10
C ALA A 7 -3.25 9.11 -4.28
N LEU A 8 -3.33 10.38 -3.87
CA LEU A 8 -2.17 11.29 -3.92
C LEU A 8 -1.01 10.79 -3.06
N ARG A 9 -1.28 10.39 -1.81
CA ARG A 9 -0.25 9.94 -0.87
C ARG A 9 0.31 8.55 -1.18
N SER A 10 -0.44 7.76 -1.95
CA SER A 10 -0.04 6.41 -2.41
C SER A 10 0.48 6.41 -3.85
N GLU A 11 0.63 7.58 -4.47
CA GLU A 11 1.11 7.73 -5.85
C GLU A 11 0.29 6.89 -6.84
N SER A 12 -1.03 6.88 -6.65
CA SER A 12 -1.97 6.12 -7.50
C SER A 12 -2.59 7.01 -8.56
N PRO A 13 -2.44 6.68 -9.85
CA PRO A 13 -3.03 7.48 -10.93
C PRO A 13 -4.54 7.25 -10.98
N VAL A 14 -5.31 8.24 -10.57
CA VAL A 14 -6.78 8.21 -10.55
C VAL A 14 -7.30 9.46 -11.26
N LEU A 15 -8.08 9.27 -12.30
CA LEU A 15 -8.87 10.36 -12.92
C LEU A 15 -10.25 10.40 -12.25
N HIS A 16 -10.51 11.44 -11.48
CA HIS A 16 -11.82 11.69 -10.89
C HIS A 16 -12.57 12.73 -11.71
N ILE A 17 -13.78 12.40 -12.15
CA ILE A 17 -14.65 13.28 -12.92
C ILE A 17 -15.87 13.60 -12.05
N GLY A 18 -16.10 14.89 -11.80
CA GLY A 18 -17.25 15.41 -11.06
C GLY A 18 -18.20 16.19 -11.94
N GLY A 19 -19.51 16.09 -11.66
CA GLY A 19 -20.51 16.97 -12.27
C GLY A 19 -20.57 18.33 -11.56
N GLN A 20 -21.14 19.33 -12.25
CA GLN A 20 -21.43 20.66 -11.73
C GLN A 20 -22.75 21.17 -12.32
N GLY A 21 -23.41 22.10 -11.63
CA GLY A 21 -24.51 22.86 -12.19
C GLY A 21 -24.12 23.54 -13.51
N ALA A 22 -25.14 23.96 -14.31
CA ALA A 22 -24.87 24.65 -15.56
C ALA A 22 -24.00 25.91 -15.35
N MET A 23 -23.09 26.19 -16.26
CA MET A 23 -22.22 27.39 -16.19
C MET A 23 -23.03 28.70 -16.07
N THR A 24 -24.20 28.75 -16.69
CA THR A 24 -25.12 29.91 -16.58
C THR A 24 -25.68 30.13 -15.18
N GLN A 25 -25.60 29.10 -14.30
CA GLN A 25 -26.07 29.13 -12.92
C GLN A 25 -24.93 29.19 -11.90
N HIS A 26 -23.70 29.38 -12.36
CA HIS A 26 -22.51 29.40 -11.48
C HIS A 26 -22.62 30.52 -10.43
N LYS A 27 -22.44 30.18 -9.16
CA LYS A 27 -22.57 31.06 -7.98
C LYS A 27 -23.99 31.64 -7.78
N MET A 28 -25.01 31.02 -8.37
CA MET A 28 -26.39 31.39 -8.13
C MET A 28 -27.09 30.54 -7.07
N GLY A 29 -26.38 29.60 -6.44
CA GLY A 29 -26.92 28.64 -5.47
C GLY A 29 -27.73 27.53 -6.16
N SER A 30 -27.30 27.08 -7.34
CA SER A 30 -27.87 25.92 -8.01
C SER A 30 -27.57 24.63 -7.20
N LEU A 31 -28.22 23.53 -7.56
CA LEU A 31 -27.97 22.24 -6.92
C LEU A 31 -26.48 21.88 -7.04
N GLN A 32 -25.83 21.57 -5.89
CA GLN A 32 -24.41 21.19 -5.81
C GLN A 32 -23.43 22.31 -6.26
N ASP A 33 -23.81 23.57 -6.16
CA ASP A 33 -22.98 24.71 -6.52
C ASP A 33 -21.88 24.94 -5.46
N LEU A 34 -20.77 24.22 -5.60
CA LEU A 34 -19.58 24.31 -4.77
C LEU A 34 -18.33 24.53 -5.65
N PRO A 35 -17.27 25.15 -5.12
CA PRO A 35 -16.01 25.32 -5.85
C PRO A 35 -15.19 24.02 -5.88
N HIS A 36 -15.71 23.00 -6.55
CA HIS A 36 -15.12 21.65 -6.54
C HIS A 36 -13.68 21.63 -7.05
N VAL A 37 -13.36 22.42 -8.09
CA VAL A 37 -12.00 22.53 -8.63
C VAL A 37 -11.02 23.02 -7.54
N ASP A 38 -11.42 24.07 -6.80
CA ASP A 38 -10.58 24.64 -5.74
C ASP A 38 -10.47 23.68 -4.55
N ILE A 39 -11.55 22.97 -4.21
CA ILE A 39 -11.57 21.97 -3.14
C ILE A 39 -10.68 20.77 -3.48
N ALA A 40 -10.63 20.35 -4.74
CA ALA A 40 -9.83 19.23 -5.20
C ALA A 40 -8.35 19.59 -5.43
N ALA A 41 -8.04 20.85 -5.75
CA ALA A 41 -6.69 21.30 -6.10
C ALA A 41 -5.57 20.86 -5.11
N PRO A 42 -5.71 21.02 -3.77
CA PRO A 42 -4.65 20.68 -2.83
C PRO A 42 -4.43 19.18 -2.67
N ILE A 43 -5.32 18.33 -3.17
CA ILE A 43 -5.25 16.86 -3.02
C ILE A 43 -5.16 16.14 -4.37
N THR A 44 -4.89 16.87 -5.45
CA THR A 44 -4.69 16.32 -6.80
C THR A 44 -3.44 16.92 -7.44
N LYS A 45 -2.95 16.29 -8.50
CA LYS A 45 -1.85 16.82 -9.32
C LYS A 45 -2.36 17.83 -10.34
N PHE A 46 -3.59 17.68 -10.74
CA PHE A 46 -4.27 18.54 -11.70
C PHE A 46 -5.74 18.65 -11.32
N SER A 47 -6.30 19.86 -11.33
CA SER A 47 -7.70 20.13 -11.04
C SER A 47 -8.20 21.22 -11.97
N ALA A 48 -9.23 20.94 -12.78
CA ALA A 48 -9.75 21.89 -13.74
C ALA A 48 -11.23 21.68 -14.07
N GLY A 49 -11.91 22.76 -14.50
CA GLY A 49 -13.25 22.71 -15.08
C GLY A 49 -13.21 22.69 -16.61
N VAL A 50 -14.01 21.84 -17.23
CA VAL A 50 -14.23 21.80 -18.68
C VAL A 50 -15.26 22.87 -19.05
N ARG A 51 -14.91 23.74 -19.99
CA ARG A 51 -15.73 24.92 -20.31
C ARG A 51 -16.42 24.87 -21.67
N SER A 52 -16.17 23.84 -22.47
CA SER A 52 -16.88 23.60 -23.73
C SER A 52 -16.92 22.12 -24.06
N THR A 53 -17.97 21.70 -24.74
CA THR A 53 -18.23 20.32 -25.13
C THR A 53 -17.11 19.77 -26.05
N GLU A 54 -16.63 20.61 -26.96
CA GLU A 54 -15.58 20.29 -27.93
C GLU A 54 -14.25 19.93 -27.22
N ARG A 55 -14.06 20.44 -25.98
CA ARG A 55 -12.84 20.25 -25.22
C ARG A 55 -12.89 19.07 -24.22
N ILE A 56 -14.01 18.34 -24.11
CA ILE A 56 -14.15 17.24 -23.14
C ILE A 56 -13.06 16.18 -23.37
N ALA A 57 -12.94 15.66 -24.58
CA ALA A 57 -11.98 14.60 -24.90
C ALA A 57 -10.52 15.04 -24.70
N ASP A 58 -10.18 16.26 -25.10
CA ASP A 58 -8.87 16.86 -24.91
C ASP A 58 -8.54 17.06 -23.42
N MET A 59 -9.47 17.59 -22.62
CA MET A 59 -9.28 17.80 -21.19
C MET A 59 -9.14 16.49 -20.42
N ILE A 60 -9.86 15.43 -20.81
CA ILE A 60 -9.66 14.08 -20.27
C ILE A 60 -8.24 13.59 -20.57
N SER A 61 -7.75 13.81 -21.79
CA SER A 61 -6.40 13.45 -22.21
C SER A 61 -5.33 14.19 -21.42
N ILE A 62 -5.51 15.49 -21.17
CA ILE A 62 -4.63 16.31 -20.32
C ILE A 62 -4.62 15.77 -18.90
N ALA A 63 -5.80 15.59 -18.29
CA ALA A 63 -5.91 15.12 -16.92
C ALA A 63 -5.31 13.71 -16.72
N ALA A 64 -5.52 12.82 -17.70
CA ALA A 64 -4.91 11.49 -17.70
C ALA A 64 -3.37 11.56 -17.80
N ARG A 65 -2.84 12.48 -18.61
CA ARG A 65 -1.38 12.73 -18.70
C ARG A 65 -0.82 13.18 -17.37
N GLU A 66 -1.48 14.12 -16.71
CA GLU A 66 -1.08 14.64 -15.40
C GLU A 66 -1.09 13.57 -14.31
N CYS A 67 -2.01 12.58 -14.37
CA CYS A 67 -1.98 11.44 -13.47
C CYS A 67 -0.63 10.69 -13.47
N PHE A 68 0.06 10.67 -14.62
CA PHE A 68 1.29 9.90 -14.81
C PHE A 68 2.56 10.76 -14.92
N ALA A 69 2.46 12.09 -14.95
CA ALA A 69 3.62 12.96 -15.05
C ALA A 69 4.48 12.91 -13.77
N GLY A 70 5.76 12.50 -13.86
CA GLY A 70 6.61 12.25 -12.69
C GLY A 70 6.05 11.14 -11.79
N ALA A 71 6.09 11.31 -10.46
CA ALA A 71 5.41 10.39 -9.55
C ALA A 71 3.88 10.40 -9.83
N PRO A 72 3.24 9.23 -10.00
CA PRO A 72 1.81 9.15 -10.29
C PRO A 72 0.94 9.77 -9.19
N GLY A 73 -0.30 10.13 -9.54
CA GLY A 73 -1.25 10.66 -8.57
C GLY A 73 -2.58 11.02 -9.22
N PRO A 74 -3.57 11.47 -8.43
CA PRO A 74 -4.89 11.76 -8.92
C PRO A 74 -4.98 13.09 -9.68
N SER A 75 -5.91 13.14 -10.64
CA SER A 75 -6.38 14.36 -11.31
C SER A 75 -7.89 14.49 -11.15
N TYR A 76 -8.38 15.70 -11.17
CA TYR A 76 -9.79 16.03 -11.06
C TYR A 76 -10.26 16.86 -12.27
N LEU A 77 -11.38 16.47 -12.85
CA LEU A 77 -12.10 17.26 -13.85
C LEU A 77 -13.53 17.52 -13.41
N GLU A 78 -13.94 18.77 -13.47
CA GLU A 78 -15.34 19.18 -13.32
C GLU A 78 -15.95 19.38 -14.69
N ILE A 79 -17.10 18.76 -14.97
CA ILE A 79 -17.82 18.93 -16.23
C ILE A 79 -19.23 19.47 -15.92
N PRO A 80 -19.52 20.75 -16.24
CA PRO A 80 -20.84 21.34 -16.05
C PRO A 80 -21.91 20.66 -16.92
N ARG A 81 -23.15 20.65 -16.42
CA ARG A 81 -24.27 19.97 -17.07
C ARG A 81 -24.51 20.45 -18.49
N ASP A 82 -24.55 21.76 -18.72
CA ASP A 82 -24.77 22.35 -20.03
C ASP A 82 -23.65 22.06 -21.04
N VAL A 83 -22.44 21.82 -20.56
CA VAL A 83 -21.30 21.32 -21.36
C VAL A 83 -21.51 19.86 -21.75
N LEU A 84 -22.07 19.02 -20.87
CA LEU A 84 -22.38 17.61 -21.17
C LEU A 84 -23.58 17.45 -22.11
N ASP A 85 -24.61 18.27 -21.92
CA ASP A 85 -25.89 18.16 -22.64
C ASP A 85 -25.84 18.79 -24.05
N ARG A 86 -24.85 19.64 -24.33
CA ARG A 86 -24.74 20.35 -25.61
C ARG A 86 -24.31 19.40 -26.73
N GLU A 87 -25.04 19.43 -27.83
CA GLU A 87 -24.69 18.76 -29.09
C GLU A 87 -23.69 19.60 -29.90
N VAL A 88 -22.68 18.93 -30.45
CA VAL A 88 -21.66 19.53 -31.33
C VAL A 88 -21.37 18.61 -32.50
N ALA A 89 -20.89 19.17 -33.60
CA ALA A 89 -20.48 18.35 -34.74
C ALA A 89 -19.23 17.54 -34.40
N VAL A 90 -19.19 16.26 -34.77
CA VAL A 90 -18.05 15.36 -34.48
C VAL A 90 -16.73 15.91 -35.03
N ASN A 91 -16.80 16.62 -36.18
CA ASN A 91 -15.61 17.23 -36.80
C ASN A 91 -15.02 18.39 -36.00
N ASP A 92 -15.78 18.96 -35.05
CA ASP A 92 -15.30 20.02 -34.18
C ASP A 92 -14.62 19.48 -32.91
N VAL A 93 -14.67 18.15 -32.71
CA VAL A 93 -14.08 17.48 -31.54
C VAL A 93 -12.78 16.80 -31.92
N ILE A 94 -11.71 17.17 -31.23
CA ILE A 94 -10.43 16.44 -31.33
C ILE A 94 -10.47 15.27 -30.37
N ILE A 95 -10.59 14.06 -30.91
CA ILE A 95 -10.52 12.82 -30.12
C ILE A 95 -9.08 12.30 -30.20
N PRO A 96 -8.31 12.34 -29.09
CA PRO A 96 -6.95 11.84 -29.07
C PRO A 96 -6.88 10.33 -29.36
N GLU A 97 -5.88 9.92 -30.12
CA GLU A 97 -5.60 8.50 -30.37
C GLU A 97 -5.39 7.73 -29.06
N PRO A 98 -5.98 6.53 -28.91
CA PRO A 98 -5.76 5.69 -27.74
C PRO A 98 -4.27 5.46 -27.45
N GLY A 99 -3.86 5.65 -26.19
CA GLY A 99 -2.48 5.46 -25.76
C GLY A 99 -1.52 6.62 -26.09
N ARG A 100 -1.93 7.62 -26.88
CA ARG A 100 -1.08 8.78 -27.21
C ARG A 100 -1.24 9.98 -26.27
N TYR A 101 -1.96 9.82 -25.18
CA TYR A 101 -2.15 10.90 -24.21
C TYR A 101 -0.88 11.25 -23.42
N ARG A 102 0.14 10.38 -23.43
CA ARG A 102 1.44 10.60 -22.75
C ARG A 102 2.60 10.01 -23.54
N ALA A 103 3.83 10.53 -23.30
CA ALA A 103 5.03 9.92 -23.81
C ALA A 103 5.29 8.55 -23.14
N SER A 104 5.85 7.60 -23.89
CA SER A 104 6.29 6.30 -23.40
C SER A 104 7.73 6.29 -22.88
N THR A 105 8.44 7.39 -23.04
CA THR A 105 9.85 7.55 -22.64
C THR A 105 10.00 7.44 -21.13
N ARG A 106 11.07 6.72 -20.70
CA ARG A 106 11.44 6.57 -19.30
C ARG A 106 12.75 7.28 -19.02
N SER A 107 12.78 8.20 -18.06
CA SER A 107 14.01 8.87 -17.63
C SER A 107 14.85 7.93 -16.77
N ILE A 108 16.17 7.88 -17.03
CA ILE A 108 17.12 7.10 -16.22
C ILE A 108 18.07 7.98 -15.38
N GLY A 109 18.00 9.31 -15.53
CA GLY A 109 18.94 10.23 -14.92
C GLY A 109 20.25 10.34 -15.70
N ASP A 110 21.31 10.82 -15.03
CA ASP A 110 22.63 10.97 -15.62
C ASP A 110 23.36 9.60 -15.69
N PRO A 111 23.91 9.20 -16.85
CA PRO A 111 24.70 7.97 -16.97
C PRO A 111 25.88 7.89 -15.98
N ALA A 112 26.53 9.01 -15.67
CA ALA A 112 27.63 9.05 -14.70
C ALA A 112 27.14 8.66 -13.27
N ASP A 113 25.91 9.04 -12.89
CA ASP A 113 25.32 8.65 -11.62
C ASP A 113 24.92 7.17 -11.60
N ILE A 114 24.51 6.59 -12.74
CA ILE A 114 24.27 5.14 -12.88
C ILE A 114 25.58 4.37 -12.66
N GLU A 115 26.67 4.77 -13.33
CA GLU A 115 27.99 4.16 -13.16
C GLU A 115 28.50 4.28 -11.73
N LYS A 116 28.30 5.44 -11.11
CA LYS A 116 28.64 5.67 -9.71
C LYS A 116 27.86 4.74 -8.77
N LEU A 117 26.54 4.58 -8.96
CA LEU A 117 25.73 3.64 -8.17
C LEU A 117 26.19 2.20 -8.37
N ALA A 118 26.42 1.77 -9.62
CA ALA A 118 26.94 0.45 -9.94
C ALA A 118 28.29 0.19 -9.22
N SER A 119 29.23 1.15 -9.30
CA SER A 119 30.52 1.07 -8.60
C SER A 119 30.38 0.99 -7.08
N LEU A 120 29.47 1.78 -6.47
CA LEU A 120 29.19 1.73 -5.04
C LEU A 120 28.69 0.35 -4.62
N LEU A 121 27.72 -0.22 -5.36
CA LEU A 121 27.17 -1.54 -5.06
C LEU A 121 28.19 -2.66 -5.22
N VAL A 122 29.01 -2.63 -6.29
CA VAL A 122 30.04 -3.64 -6.51
C VAL A 122 31.13 -3.61 -5.43
N LYS A 123 31.53 -2.43 -4.97
CA LYS A 123 32.59 -2.24 -3.95
C LYS A 123 32.09 -2.48 -2.53
N SER A 124 30.80 -2.36 -2.27
CA SER A 124 30.21 -2.51 -0.94
C SER A 124 30.39 -3.91 -0.37
N GLU A 125 30.70 -4.00 0.90
CA GLU A 125 30.79 -5.27 1.67
C GLU A 125 29.47 -5.63 2.36
N ARG A 126 28.72 -4.61 2.77
CA ARG A 126 27.44 -4.75 3.52
C ARG A 126 26.35 -3.88 2.92
N PRO A 127 26.00 -4.06 1.63
CA PRO A 127 24.92 -3.31 1.05
C PRO A 127 23.55 -3.72 1.60
N ALA A 128 22.57 -2.82 1.54
CA ALA A 128 21.16 -3.12 1.79
C ALA A 128 20.28 -2.32 0.84
N ILE A 129 19.27 -2.95 0.25
CA ILE A 129 18.33 -2.30 -0.66
C ILE A 129 16.91 -2.37 -0.10
N LEU A 130 16.24 -1.22 -0.03
CA LEU A 130 14.81 -1.13 0.25
C LEU A 130 14.06 -0.81 -1.03
N LEU A 131 13.15 -1.69 -1.40
CA LEU A 131 12.24 -1.54 -2.54
C LEU A 131 10.88 -1.02 -2.05
N GLY A 132 10.43 0.08 -2.61
CA GLY A 132 9.16 0.72 -2.27
C GLY A 132 8.10 0.61 -3.36
N THR A 133 6.97 1.29 -3.13
CA THR A 133 5.78 1.26 -3.99
C THR A 133 6.08 1.54 -5.47
N GLN A 134 6.98 2.49 -5.76
CA GLN A 134 7.29 2.85 -7.15
C GLN A 134 7.94 1.70 -7.93
N VAL A 135 8.63 0.75 -7.29
CA VAL A 135 9.18 -0.42 -7.98
C VAL A 135 8.07 -1.27 -8.58
N TRP A 136 6.97 -1.45 -7.84
CA TRP A 136 5.79 -2.14 -8.33
C TRP A 136 5.04 -1.33 -9.40
N THR A 137 4.71 -0.07 -9.11
CA THR A 137 3.92 0.79 -10.02
C THR A 137 4.65 1.07 -11.35
N CYS A 138 5.98 1.06 -11.34
CA CYS A 138 6.84 1.18 -12.53
C CYS A 138 7.14 -0.17 -13.22
N ARG A 139 6.61 -1.30 -12.70
CA ARG A 139 6.90 -2.64 -13.23
C ARG A 139 8.41 -2.94 -13.30
N GLY A 140 9.17 -2.45 -12.31
CA GLY A 140 10.62 -2.64 -12.20
C GLY A 140 11.03 -3.80 -11.29
N HIS A 141 10.15 -4.76 -11.08
CA HIS A 141 10.36 -5.85 -10.13
C HIS A 141 11.38 -6.87 -10.63
N GLU A 142 11.38 -7.21 -11.92
CA GLU A 142 12.34 -8.15 -12.50
C GLU A 142 13.77 -7.61 -12.40
N GLU A 143 13.97 -6.33 -12.72
CA GLU A 143 15.25 -5.65 -12.63
C GLU A 143 15.74 -5.55 -11.18
N ALA A 144 14.82 -5.24 -10.26
CA ALA A 144 15.13 -5.20 -8.83
C ALA A 144 15.58 -6.56 -8.31
N ILE A 145 14.85 -7.62 -8.65
CA ILE A 145 15.18 -9.02 -8.28
C ILE A 145 16.52 -9.42 -8.91
N GLY A 146 16.72 -9.12 -10.19
CA GLY A 146 17.96 -9.37 -10.92
C GLY A 146 19.17 -8.74 -10.23
N LEU A 147 19.04 -7.49 -9.79
CA LEU A 147 20.10 -6.77 -9.07
C LEU A 147 20.39 -7.41 -7.69
N LEU A 148 19.36 -7.75 -6.91
CA LEU A 148 19.54 -8.38 -5.60
C LEU A 148 20.26 -9.73 -5.73
N ARG A 149 19.81 -10.57 -6.66
CA ARG A 149 20.38 -11.91 -6.89
C ARG A 149 21.77 -11.84 -7.53
N GLY A 150 21.94 -11.01 -8.55
CA GLY A 150 23.21 -10.86 -9.27
C GLY A 150 24.35 -10.37 -8.40
N LEU A 151 24.06 -9.42 -7.50
CA LEU A 151 25.05 -8.87 -6.58
C LEU A 151 25.03 -9.48 -5.18
N ASN A 152 24.19 -10.48 -4.92
CA ASN A 152 24.02 -11.12 -3.61
C ASN A 152 23.75 -10.10 -2.48
N ILE A 153 22.70 -9.29 -2.65
CA ILE A 153 22.34 -8.19 -1.75
C ILE A 153 21.04 -8.51 -1.00
N PRO A 154 20.93 -8.25 0.32
CA PRO A 154 19.69 -8.40 1.05
C PRO A 154 18.66 -7.33 0.60
N GLY A 155 17.45 -7.79 0.22
CA GLY A 155 16.32 -6.98 -0.18
C GLY A 155 15.26 -6.84 0.91
N TYR A 156 14.82 -5.62 1.13
CA TYR A 156 13.71 -5.26 2.02
C TYR A 156 12.59 -4.66 1.21
N MET A 157 11.34 -4.93 1.55
CA MET A 157 10.18 -4.47 0.81
C MET A 157 9.26 -3.62 1.68
N ASN A 158 8.70 -2.56 1.08
CA ASN A 158 7.77 -1.65 1.73
C ASN A 158 6.60 -1.29 0.79
N GLY A 159 5.42 -1.04 1.36
CA GLY A 159 4.22 -0.72 0.58
C GLY A 159 3.91 -1.80 -0.47
N SER A 160 3.55 -1.40 -1.67
CA SER A 160 3.17 -2.31 -2.75
C SER A 160 4.32 -3.18 -3.32
N ALA A 161 5.56 -2.94 -2.89
CA ALA A 161 6.68 -3.84 -3.22
C ALA A 161 6.67 -5.14 -2.41
N ARG A 162 5.83 -5.24 -1.36
CA ARG A 162 5.68 -6.50 -0.61
C ARG A 162 5.19 -7.61 -1.54
N GLY A 163 5.82 -8.77 -1.47
CA GLY A 163 5.55 -9.91 -2.35
C GLY A 163 6.37 -9.94 -3.65
N LEU A 164 7.24 -8.95 -3.91
CA LEU A 164 8.14 -9.00 -5.09
C LEU A 164 9.09 -10.20 -5.03
N LEU A 165 9.59 -10.53 -3.85
CA LEU A 165 10.29 -11.79 -3.60
C LEU A 165 9.42 -12.71 -2.75
N PRO A 166 9.39 -14.01 -3.05
CA PRO A 166 8.71 -14.98 -2.21
C PRO A 166 9.42 -15.11 -0.84
N PRO A 167 8.71 -15.56 0.20
CA PRO A 167 9.26 -15.63 1.57
C PRO A 167 10.48 -16.52 1.75
N ASP A 168 10.66 -17.51 0.90
CA ASP A 168 11.76 -18.47 0.88
C ASP A 168 12.96 -18.04 0.02
N ASP A 169 12.87 -16.92 -0.70
CA ASP A 169 14.01 -16.40 -1.47
C ASP A 169 15.19 -16.06 -0.57
N PRO A 170 16.43 -16.50 -0.89
CA PRO A 170 17.61 -16.25 -0.06
C PRO A 170 17.95 -14.76 0.08
N HIS A 171 17.45 -13.87 -0.78
CA HIS A 171 17.69 -12.43 -0.73
C HIS A 171 16.54 -11.67 -0.06
N TYR A 172 15.41 -12.34 0.26
CA TYR A 172 14.31 -11.72 1.00
C TYR A 172 14.60 -11.63 2.48
N PHE A 173 14.50 -10.43 3.04
CA PHE A 173 14.61 -10.16 4.47
C PHE A 173 13.45 -9.29 4.93
N HIS A 174 12.90 -9.63 6.09
CA HIS A 174 11.69 -8.97 6.59
C HIS A 174 11.97 -8.22 7.90
N ARG A 175 12.53 -8.90 8.90
CA ARG A 175 12.62 -8.39 10.28
C ARG A 175 13.94 -7.69 10.58
N THR A 176 14.97 -7.92 9.79
CA THR A 176 16.31 -7.39 10.00
C THR A 176 16.58 -6.03 9.37
N ARG A 177 15.57 -5.36 8.77
CA ARG A 177 15.77 -4.06 8.12
C ARG A 177 16.47 -3.02 9.00
N ALA A 178 16.05 -2.90 10.27
CA ALA A 178 16.65 -1.95 11.20
C ALA A 178 18.11 -2.33 11.57
N ASP A 179 18.44 -3.62 11.64
CA ASP A 179 19.78 -4.11 11.93
C ASP A 179 20.70 -3.90 10.73
N ALA A 180 20.20 -4.21 9.53
CA ALA A 180 20.93 -3.95 8.30
C ALA A 180 21.26 -2.46 8.15
N PHE A 181 20.28 -1.59 8.30
CA PHE A 181 20.47 -0.15 8.13
C PHE A 181 21.40 0.50 9.16
N LYS A 182 21.59 -0.13 10.31
CA LYS A 182 22.58 0.29 11.31
C LYS A 182 24.01 -0.16 10.98
N LYS A 183 24.18 -1.19 10.15
CA LYS A 183 25.48 -1.82 9.88
C LYS A 183 25.91 -1.68 8.42
N ALA A 184 25.00 -1.42 7.51
CA ALA A 184 25.28 -1.30 6.08
C ALA A 184 26.24 -0.14 5.78
N ASP A 185 27.15 -0.37 4.84
CA ASP A 185 28.04 0.64 4.29
C ASP A 185 27.40 1.41 3.11
N VAL A 186 26.57 0.72 2.32
CA VAL A 186 25.73 1.31 1.26
C VAL A 186 24.28 0.95 1.47
N ILE A 187 23.41 1.96 1.48
CA ILE A 187 21.95 1.78 1.63
C ILE A 187 21.30 2.42 0.40
N VAL A 188 20.58 1.62 -0.38
CA VAL A 188 19.80 2.12 -1.52
C VAL A 188 18.32 2.08 -1.21
N ILE A 189 17.67 3.21 -1.33
CA ILE A 189 16.22 3.37 -1.11
C ILE A 189 15.58 3.66 -2.47
N VAL A 190 14.69 2.76 -2.91
CA VAL A 190 14.07 2.83 -4.24
C VAL A 190 12.57 3.04 -4.11
N GLY A 191 12.07 4.18 -4.59
CA GLY A 191 10.65 4.46 -4.68
C GLY A 191 9.91 4.48 -3.34
N THR A 192 10.57 4.97 -2.29
CA THR A 192 10.01 5.17 -0.95
C THR A 192 10.56 6.47 -0.35
N PRO A 193 9.70 7.39 0.10
CA PRO A 193 10.15 8.62 0.73
C PRO A 193 10.68 8.40 2.16
N PHE A 194 11.55 9.30 2.63
CA PHE A 194 11.93 9.37 4.05
C PHE A 194 10.84 10.04 4.89
N ASP A 195 9.65 9.42 4.93
CA ASP A 195 8.54 9.88 5.78
C ASP A 195 8.55 9.20 7.16
N PHE A 196 7.43 9.31 7.91
CA PHE A 196 7.29 8.73 9.25
C PHE A 196 7.54 7.20 9.27
N ARG A 197 7.19 6.47 8.21
CA ARG A 197 7.40 5.01 8.10
C ARG A 197 8.89 4.64 8.09
N MET A 198 9.72 5.57 7.62
CA MET A 198 11.18 5.45 7.61
C MET A 198 11.85 6.24 8.76
N GLY A 199 11.06 6.75 9.72
CA GLY A 199 11.55 7.60 10.80
C GLY A 199 12.27 8.85 10.28
N TYR A 200 11.78 9.40 9.17
CA TYR A 200 12.35 10.57 8.48
C TYR A 200 13.84 10.40 8.11
N GLY A 201 14.26 9.16 7.86
CA GLY A 201 15.66 8.85 7.55
C GLY A 201 16.62 8.86 8.75
N LYS A 202 16.18 9.22 9.95
CA LYS A 202 17.03 9.34 11.16
C LYS A 202 17.56 8.00 11.69
N ARG A 203 16.96 6.87 11.27
CA ARG A 203 17.31 5.53 11.75
C ARG A 203 18.42 4.85 10.94
N LEU A 204 18.86 5.47 9.86
CA LEU A 204 19.97 4.98 9.06
C LEU A 204 21.29 5.35 9.75
N ARG A 205 22.31 4.55 9.56
CA ARG A 205 23.67 4.81 10.03
C ARG A 205 24.15 6.19 9.49
N ALA A 206 24.78 6.99 10.34
CA ALA A 206 25.11 8.37 10.02
C ALA A 206 26.18 8.50 8.91
N ASP A 207 27.15 7.57 8.91
CA ASP A 207 28.30 7.52 7.98
C ASP A 207 28.09 6.55 6.80
N ALA A 208 26.89 5.96 6.66
CA ALA A 208 26.58 5.13 5.50
C ALA A 208 26.46 5.97 4.21
N THR A 209 26.93 5.42 3.10
CA THR A 209 26.60 5.94 1.78
C THR A 209 25.13 5.66 1.48
N VAL A 210 24.30 6.69 1.47
CA VAL A 210 22.87 6.56 1.20
C VAL A 210 22.57 7.01 -0.23
N VAL A 211 21.90 6.14 -0.98
CA VAL A 211 21.42 6.43 -2.34
C VAL A 211 19.90 6.43 -2.32
N GLN A 212 19.28 7.42 -2.95
CA GLN A 212 17.82 7.49 -3.10
C GLN A 212 17.46 7.56 -4.59
N ILE A 213 16.54 6.69 -5.01
CA ILE A 213 15.97 6.64 -6.36
C ILE A 213 14.47 6.92 -6.23
N ASP A 214 13.98 7.95 -6.92
CA ASP A 214 12.57 8.35 -6.88
C ASP A 214 12.14 9.00 -8.19
N MET A 215 10.85 8.92 -8.52
CA MET A 215 10.29 9.62 -9.68
C MET A 215 10.07 11.11 -9.44
N ASP A 216 9.99 11.54 -8.18
CA ASP A 216 9.75 12.94 -7.80
C ASP A 216 11.00 13.56 -7.19
N TYR A 217 11.58 14.55 -7.90
CA TYR A 217 12.74 15.29 -7.40
C TYR A 217 12.50 16.00 -6.05
N ARG A 218 11.23 16.30 -5.71
CA ARG A 218 10.85 16.89 -4.41
C ARG A 218 10.96 15.91 -3.24
N THR A 219 11.04 14.62 -3.55
CA THR A 219 11.17 13.53 -2.56
C THR A 219 12.63 13.21 -2.27
N VAL A 220 13.49 13.32 -3.29
CA VAL A 220 14.93 13.11 -3.12
C VAL A 220 15.52 14.18 -2.20
N VAL A 221 16.41 13.78 -1.28
CA VAL A 221 17.01 14.57 -0.18
C VAL A 221 16.02 15.18 0.83
N LYS A 222 14.73 14.90 0.71
CA LYS A 222 13.75 15.37 1.68
C LYS A 222 13.95 14.68 3.04
N ASN A 223 14.05 15.45 4.11
CA ASN A 223 14.23 15.01 5.50
C ASN A 223 15.59 14.40 5.85
N ARG A 224 16.43 14.06 4.88
CA ARG A 224 17.79 13.57 5.08
C ARG A 224 18.64 13.79 3.82
N ASP A 225 19.87 14.26 4.02
CA ASP A 225 20.86 14.31 2.96
C ASP A 225 21.24 12.91 2.48
N VAL A 226 21.47 12.77 1.19
CA VAL A 226 21.90 11.53 0.56
C VAL A 226 23.23 11.73 -0.20
N SER A 227 24.00 10.67 -0.27
CA SER A 227 25.30 10.70 -1.00
C SER A 227 25.11 10.71 -2.51
N LEU A 228 23.96 10.20 -2.99
CA LEU A 228 23.59 10.16 -4.39
C LEU A 228 22.06 10.13 -4.51
N GLY A 229 21.51 11.06 -5.29
CA GLY A 229 20.07 11.10 -5.60
C GLY A 229 19.86 10.90 -7.09
N LEU A 230 19.09 9.89 -7.49
CA LEU A 230 18.69 9.66 -8.87
C LEU A 230 17.20 9.94 -9.04
N VAL A 231 16.88 10.81 -9.97
CA VAL A 231 15.48 11.14 -10.30
C VAL A 231 15.12 10.53 -11.65
N GLY A 232 14.15 9.63 -11.65
CA GLY A 232 13.72 8.98 -12.88
C GLY A 232 12.84 7.76 -12.61
N HIS A 233 12.63 6.96 -13.65
CA HIS A 233 11.81 5.76 -13.60
C HIS A 233 12.58 4.62 -12.90
N PRO A 234 12.19 4.18 -11.67
CA PRO A 234 12.96 3.21 -10.90
C PRO A 234 13.31 1.93 -11.65
N GLY A 235 12.37 1.33 -12.39
CA GLY A 235 12.65 0.12 -13.17
C GLY A 235 13.71 0.36 -14.26
N ALA A 236 13.68 1.51 -14.95
CA ALA A 236 14.68 1.83 -15.97
C ALA A 236 16.07 2.13 -15.37
N ILE A 237 16.12 2.81 -14.21
CA ILE A 237 17.35 3.05 -13.47
C ILE A 237 17.94 1.72 -12.98
N LEU A 238 17.13 0.86 -12.36
CA LEU A 238 17.60 -0.46 -11.87
C LEU A 238 18.11 -1.34 -13.02
N LYS A 239 17.44 -1.28 -14.18
CA LYS A 239 17.91 -1.97 -15.38
C LYS A 239 19.28 -1.45 -15.82
N ALA A 240 19.43 -0.13 -15.94
CA ALA A 240 20.71 0.46 -16.35
C ALA A 240 21.84 0.12 -15.36
N VAL A 241 21.56 0.13 -14.06
CA VAL A 241 22.54 -0.30 -13.03
C VAL A 241 22.87 -1.78 -13.19
N LEU A 242 21.87 -2.64 -13.41
CA LEU A 242 22.07 -4.08 -13.63
C LEU A 242 22.96 -4.34 -14.86
N ASP A 243 22.70 -3.66 -15.97
CA ASP A 243 23.47 -3.81 -17.21
C ASP A 243 24.95 -3.43 -16.96
N VAL A 244 25.23 -2.29 -16.31
CA VAL A 244 26.60 -1.87 -15.96
C VAL A 244 27.26 -2.85 -14.97
N THR A 245 26.52 -3.37 -13.98
CA THR A 245 27.12 -4.29 -13.00
C THR A 245 27.41 -5.68 -13.58
N THR A 246 26.71 -6.08 -14.63
CA THR A 246 26.97 -7.34 -15.34
C THR A 246 28.33 -7.30 -16.07
N ASP A 247 28.72 -6.13 -16.59
CA ASP A 247 29.99 -5.92 -17.27
C ASP A 247 31.18 -5.78 -16.30
N ILE A 248 30.91 -5.49 -15.02
CA ILE A 248 31.94 -5.39 -13.99
C ILE A 248 32.09 -6.76 -13.30
N ALA A 249 33.27 -7.40 -13.43
CA ALA A 249 33.54 -8.65 -12.75
C ALA A 249 33.35 -8.49 -11.21
N ASP A 250 32.21 -8.97 -10.68
CA ASP A 250 31.90 -8.85 -9.27
C ASP A 250 32.42 -10.05 -8.45
N ASN A 251 33.58 -9.88 -7.84
CA ASN A 251 34.07 -10.78 -6.80
C ASN A 251 33.37 -10.53 -5.44
N GLY A 252 32.50 -9.54 -5.34
CA GLY A 252 31.82 -9.12 -4.11
C GLY A 252 30.72 -10.07 -3.67
N ALA A 253 30.13 -10.84 -4.57
CA ALA A 253 29.09 -11.82 -4.22
C ALA A 253 29.59 -12.84 -3.16
N LYS A 254 30.86 -13.28 -3.25
CA LYS A 254 31.48 -14.14 -2.23
C LYS A 254 31.69 -13.41 -0.90
N ARG A 255 32.14 -12.14 -0.94
CA ARG A 255 32.36 -11.33 0.28
C ARG A 255 31.05 -11.10 1.05
N ARG A 256 29.93 -10.89 0.33
CA ARG A 256 28.62 -10.60 0.91
C ARG A 256 27.94 -11.84 1.51
N ARG A 257 28.41 -13.06 1.25
CA ARG A 257 27.84 -14.27 1.83
C ARG A 257 27.77 -14.20 3.35
N GLY A 258 28.87 -13.85 4.01
CA GLY A 258 28.90 -13.70 5.46
C GLY A 258 27.95 -12.62 5.98
N TRP A 259 27.71 -11.56 5.21
CA TRP A 259 26.73 -10.53 5.53
C TRP A 259 25.30 -11.07 5.50
N LEU A 260 24.92 -11.78 4.44
CA LEU A 260 23.60 -12.42 4.35
C LEU A 260 23.39 -13.46 5.43
N GLU A 261 24.40 -14.30 5.70
CA GLU A 261 24.37 -15.32 6.77
C GLU A 261 24.14 -14.67 8.15
N GLN A 262 24.85 -13.57 8.44
CA GLN A 262 24.65 -12.81 9.67
C GLN A 262 23.22 -12.27 9.79
N LEU A 263 22.69 -11.66 8.72
CA LEU A 263 21.32 -11.17 8.72
C LEU A 263 20.30 -12.30 8.83
N ARG A 264 20.56 -13.45 8.20
CA ARG A 264 19.69 -14.62 8.28
C ARG A 264 19.62 -15.20 9.69
N ALA A 265 20.74 -15.22 10.41
CA ALA A 265 20.76 -15.64 11.81
C ALA A 265 19.90 -14.70 12.70
N ILE A 266 20.03 -13.39 12.50
CA ILE A 266 19.22 -12.39 13.22
C ILE A 266 17.73 -12.50 12.82
N GLU A 267 17.43 -12.72 11.54
CA GLU A 267 16.06 -12.93 11.04
C GLU A 267 15.39 -14.11 11.73
N LYS A 268 16.11 -15.23 11.84
CA LYS A 268 15.66 -16.44 12.53
C LYS A 268 15.40 -16.17 14.01
N GLU A 269 16.37 -15.58 14.72
CA GLU A 269 16.22 -15.22 16.15
C GLU A 269 14.98 -14.33 16.39
N LYS A 270 14.78 -13.32 15.55
CA LYS A 270 13.62 -12.41 15.67
C LYS A 270 12.29 -13.11 15.36
N THR A 271 12.32 -14.05 14.43
CA THR A 271 11.13 -14.86 14.11
C THR A 271 10.78 -15.77 15.28
N GLU A 272 11.78 -16.46 15.86
CA GLU A 272 11.59 -17.31 17.03
C GLU A 272 11.04 -16.55 18.24
N LYS A 273 11.46 -15.31 18.46
CA LYS A 273 10.91 -14.43 19.50
C LYS A 273 9.44 -14.06 19.31
N LEU A 274 8.94 -14.05 18.07
CA LEU A 274 7.52 -13.76 17.77
C LEU A 274 6.66 -15.02 17.75
N MET A 275 7.25 -16.21 17.62
CA MET A 275 6.49 -17.46 17.52
C MET A 275 5.53 -17.71 18.68
N PRO A 276 5.84 -17.37 19.96
CA PRO A 276 4.87 -17.49 21.03
C PRO A 276 3.61 -16.64 20.85
N LEU A 277 3.72 -15.46 20.22
CA LEU A 277 2.57 -14.61 19.90
C LEU A 277 1.79 -15.15 18.70
N PHE A 278 2.50 -15.63 17.67
CA PHE A 278 1.89 -16.22 16.48
C PHE A 278 1.14 -17.53 16.78
N LYS A 279 1.57 -18.28 17.78
CA LYS A 279 0.97 -19.54 18.20
C LYS A 279 0.24 -19.44 19.53
N SER A 280 -0.12 -18.23 19.97
CA SER A 280 -0.86 -18.02 21.20
C SER A 280 -2.21 -18.74 21.17
N ASP A 281 -2.54 -19.40 22.26
CA ASP A 281 -3.84 -20.04 22.53
C ASP A 281 -4.68 -19.25 23.56
N SER A 282 -4.32 -17.99 23.79
CA SER A 282 -5.02 -17.12 24.73
C SER A 282 -6.48 -16.89 24.36
N ILE A 283 -7.30 -16.69 25.40
CA ILE A 283 -8.70 -16.26 25.30
C ILE A 283 -8.86 -14.98 26.14
N PRO A 284 -9.26 -13.84 25.56
CA PRO A 284 -9.55 -13.60 24.14
C PRO A 284 -8.39 -13.84 23.20
N ILE A 285 -8.68 -14.04 21.91
CA ILE A 285 -7.67 -14.40 20.89
C ILE A 285 -6.63 -13.30 20.73
N HIS A 286 -5.34 -13.67 20.76
CA HIS A 286 -4.26 -12.72 20.52
C HIS A 286 -4.26 -12.24 19.04
N PRO A 287 -4.22 -10.93 18.75
CA PRO A 287 -4.33 -10.43 17.37
C PRO A 287 -3.19 -10.89 16.44
N TYR A 288 -2.02 -11.21 16.95
CA TYR A 288 -0.93 -11.81 16.16
C TYR A 288 -1.25 -13.23 15.70
N ARG A 289 -2.04 -14.00 16.49
CA ARG A 289 -2.49 -15.33 16.08
C ARG A 289 -3.40 -15.23 14.86
N VAL A 290 -4.31 -14.27 14.82
CA VAL A 290 -5.18 -14.05 13.65
C VAL A 290 -4.36 -13.75 12.40
N ALA A 291 -3.38 -12.82 12.49
CA ALA A 291 -2.53 -12.48 11.37
C ALA A 291 -1.65 -13.65 10.90
N TRP A 292 -1.24 -14.52 11.82
CA TRP A 292 -0.49 -15.74 11.51
C TRP A 292 -1.36 -16.76 10.76
N GLU A 293 -2.56 -17.05 11.24
CA GLU A 293 -3.50 -17.96 10.57
C GLU A 293 -3.88 -17.47 9.17
N ILE A 294 -4.03 -16.15 9.00
CA ILE A 294 -4.21 -15.55 7.68
C ILE A 294 -2.97 -15.82 6.80
N ASN A 295 -1.75 -15.62 7.33
CA ASN A 295 -0.52 -15.89 6.56
C ASN A 295 -0.43 -17.35 6.09
N GLU A 296 -0.80 -18.31 6.94
CA GLU A 296 -0.80 -19.74 6.58
C GLU A 296 -1.88 -20.07 5.55
N PHE A 297 -3.00 -19.33 5.57
CA PHE A 297 -4.10 -19.49 4.61
C PHE A 297 -3.79 -18.93 3.22
N LEU A 298 -2.94 -17.90 3.08
CA LEU A 298 -2.63 -17.26 1.81
C LEU A 298 -1.88 -18.19 0.85
N ASN A 299 -2.22 -18.06 -0.43
CA ASN A 299 -1.50 -18.68 -1.55
C ASN A 299 -1.12 -17.62 -2.62
N GLU A 300 -0.54 -18.05 -3.75
CA GLU A 300 -0.12 -17.15 -4.83
C GLU A 300 -1.29 -16.45 -5.54
N ASP A 301 -2.48 -17.03 -5.47
CA ASP A 301 -3.70 -16.47 -6.07
C ASP A 301 -4.50 -15.59 -5.11
N THR A 302 -4.05 -15.41 -3.87
CA THR A 302 -4.76 -14.59 -2.89
C THR A 302 -4.20 -13.17 -2.86
N ILE A 303 -5.06 -12.19 -3.13
CA ILE A 303 -4.77 -10.76 -2.91
C ILE A 303 -5.14 -10.45 -1.45
N TYR A 304 -4.12 -10.07 -0.68
CA TYR A 304 -4.27 -9.66 0.71
C TYR A 304 -4.45 -8.15 0.81
N ILE A 305 -5.42 -7.73 1.60
CA ILE A 305 -5.69 -6.32 1.93
C ILE A 305 -5.73 -6.18 3.45
N GLY A 306 -4.98 -5.23 3.99
CA GLY A 306 -5.07 -4.85 5.40
C GLY A 306 -5.76 -3.50 5.54
N ASP A 307 -6.77 -3.39 6.44
CA ASP A 307 -7.46 -2.12 6.72
C ASP A 307 -7.67 -1.92 8.21
N GLY A 308 -7.13 -0.87 8.75
CA GLY A 308 -7.17 -0.53 10.16
C GLY A 308 -5.85 0.04 10.65
N GLY A 309 -5.75 0.32 11.92
CA GLY A 309 -4.52 0.79 12.57
C GLY A 309 -3.62 -0.36 13.02
N ASP A 310 -4.00 -1.01 14.14
CA ASP A 310 -3.25 -2.14 14.71
C ASP A 310 -3.19 -3.32 13.74
N VAL A 311 -4.29 -3.63 13.06
CA VAL A 311 -4.37 -4.72 12.09
C VAL A 311 -3.29 -4.61 11.01
N VAL A 312 -3.13 -3.44 10.39
CA VAL A 312 -2.12 -3.22 9.34
C VAL A 312 -0.69 -3.37 9.90
N THR A 313 -0.45 -2.83 11.10
CA THR A 313 0.87 -2.90 11.74
C THR A 313 1.23 -4.33 12.15
N ILE A 314 0.28 -5.08 12.68
CA ILE A 314 0.44 -6.50 13.05
C ILE A 314 0.63 -7.36 11.80
N SER A 315 -0.21 -7.13 10.78
CA SER A 315 -0.07 -7.82 9.48
C SER A 315 1.29 -7.59 8.84
N ALA A 316 1.83 -6.39 8.95
CA ALA A 316 3.18 -6.09 8.46
C ALA A 316 4.27 -6.90 9.17
N GLN A 317 4.00 -7.55 10.32
CA GLN A 317 4.92 -8.45 11.01
C GLN A 317 4.69 -9.92 10.66
N ALA A 318 3.46 -10.32 10.41
CA ALA A 318 3.06 -11.73 10.27
C ALA A 318 2.82 -12.14 8.81
N VAL A 319 2.14 -11.29 8.03
CA VAL A 319 1.68 -11.63 6.69
C VAL A 319 2.77 -11.38 5.66
N GLN A 320 3.05 -12.41 4.87
CA GLN A 320 4.01 -12.39 3.77
C GLN A 320 3.30 -12.75 2.46
N PRO A 321 2.99 -11.77 1.60
CA PRO A 321 2.36 -12.05 0.31
C PRO A 321 3.20 -13.00 -0.53
N ARG A 322 2.52 -13.89 -1.28
CA ARG A 322 3.18 -14.96 -2.03
C ARG A 322 3.55 -14.55 -3.46
N ALA A 323 2.99 -13.45 -3.97
CA ALA A 323 3.24 -12.97 -5.33
C ALA A 323 3.23 -11.44 -5.40
N PRO A 324 3.88 -10.85 -6.41
CA PRO A 324 3.84 -9.42 -6.69
C PRO A 324 2.40 -8.90 -6.87
N GLY A 325 2.12 -7.72 -6.28
CA GLY A 325 0.79 -7.10 -6.35
C GLY A 325 -0.26 -7.67 -5.40
N ASN A 326 0.07 -8.68 -4.61
CA ASN A 326 -0.85 -9.32 -3.68
C ASN A 326 -0.86 -8.66 -2.27
N TRP A 327 -0.37 -7.43 -2.16
CA TRP A 327 -0.44 -6.64 -0.92
C TRP A 327 -1.03 -5.27 -1.15
N MET A 328 -2.05 -4.91 -0.38
CA MET A 328 -2.58 -3.55 -0.30
C MET A 328 -2.83 -3.16 1.16
N ASP A 329 -2.64 -1.88 1.45
CA ASP A 329 -2.91 -1.26 2.75
C ASP A 329 -3.28 0.23 2.57
N PRO A 330 -3.72 0.96 3.62
CA PRO A 330 -4.09 2.38 3.53
C PRO A 330 -2.97 3.33 3.09
N GLY A 331 -1.75 2.83 2.94
CA GLY A 331 -0.61 3.65 2.52
C GLY A 331 -0.20 4.72 3.52
N ALA A 332 0.45 5.77 3.00
CA ALA A 332 1.04 6.83 3.82
C ALA A 332 0.02 7.78 4.45
N LEU A 333 -1.20 7.85 3.95
CA LEU A 333 -2.25 8.67 4.56
C LEU A 333 -2.89 7.98 5.77
N GLY A 334 -2.91 6.65 5.78
CA GLY A 334 -3.50 5.86 6.87
C GLY A 334 -5.02 6.02 6.98
N GLY A 335 -5.70 6.31 5.87
CA GLY A 335 -7.17 6.42 5.83
C GLY A 335 -7.82 5.07 6.10
N LEU A 336 -8.72 5.00 7.09
CA LEU A 336 -9.48 3.79 7.38
C LEU A 336 -10.67 3.64 6.44
N GLY A 337 -11.18 2.39 6.28
CA GLY A 337 -12.32 2.07 5.44
C GLY A 337 -11.97 1.92 3.95
N VAL A 338 -10.69 1.78 3.60
CA VAL A 338 -10.27 1.55 2.20
C VAL A 338 -10.48 0.10 1.76
N GLY A 339 -10.55 -0.83 2.73
CA GLY A 339 -10.50 -2.27 2.50
C GLY A 339 -11.58 -2.78 1.56
N THR A 340 -12.85 -2.40 1.78
CA THR A 340 -13.97 -2.87 0.95
C THR A 340 -13.88 -2.36 -0.48
N GLY A 341 -13.49 -1.07 -0.66
CA GLY A 341 -13.25 -0.51 -1.99
C GLY A 341 -12.08 -1.19 -2.71
N PHE A 342 -11.00 -1.49 -2.01
CA PHE A 342 -9.87 -2.23 -2.58
C PHE A 342 -10.25 -3.67 -2.92
N ALA A 343 -11.04 -4.33 -2.07
CA ALA A 343 -11.51 -5.70 -2.32
C ALA A 343 -12.41 -5.77 -3.56
N LEU A 344 -13.38 -4.87 -3.67
CA LEU A 344 -14.23 -4.74 -4.85
C LEU A 344 -13.41 -4.51 -6.11
N ALA A 345 -12.50 -3.53 -6.09
CA ALA A 345 -11.66 -3.20 -7.24
C ALA A 345 -10.75 -4.38 -7.63
N SER A 346 -10.19 -5.10 -6.65
CA SER A 346 -9.35 -6.28 -6.88
C SER A 346 -10.12 -7.42 -7.53
N GLY A 347 -11.32 -7.71 -7.04
CA GLY A 347 -12.19 -8.75 -7.60
C GLY A 347 -12.61 -8.45 -9.04
N LEU A 348 -12.91 -7.18 -9.35
CA LEU A 348 -13.24 -6.75 -10.71
C LEU A 348 -12.03 -6.80 -11.65
N ALA A 349 -10.86 -6.35 -11.18
CA ALA A 349 -9.63 -6.34 -11.98
C ALA A 349 -9.04 -7.74 -12.18
N HIS A 350 -9.21 -8.63 -11.21
CA HIS A 350 -8.65 -9.97 -11.17
C HIS A 350 -9.69 -11.04 -10.79
N PRO A 351 -10.71 -11.27 -11.64
CA PRO A 351 -11.87 -12.11 -11.28
C PRO A 351 -11.55 -13.59 -11.02
N LYS A 352 -10.32 -14.02 -11.31
CA LYS A 352 -9.82 -15.37 -11.03
C LYS A 352 -9.06 -15.48 -9.71
N LYS A 353 -8.69 -14.35 -9.10
CA LYS A 353 -7.97 -14.35 -7.84
C LYS A 353 -8.92 -14.31 -6.65
N GLU A 354 -8.52 -14.96 -5.57
CA GLU A 354 -9.18 -14.82 -4.29
C GLU A 354 -8.80 -13.49 -3.66
N VAL A 355 -9.74 -12.80 -3.03
CA VAL A 355 -9.48 -11.57 -2.29
C VAL A 355 -9.81 -11.78 -0.83
N LEU A 356 -8.85 -11.50 0.06
CA LEU A 356 -9.02 -11.50 1.50
C LEU A 356 -8.68 -10.13 2.07
N CYS A 357 -9.61 -9.54 2.79
CA CYS A 357 -9.37 -8.29 3.50
C CYS A 357 -9.43 -8.52 5.02
N TYR A 358 -8.35 -8.15 5.72
CA TYR A 358 -8.29 -8.18 7.18
C TYR A 358 -8.51 -6.78 7.73
N TYR A 359 -9.58 -6.63 8.51
CA TYR A 359 -10.04 -5.37 9.06
C TYR A 359 -9.87 -5.29 10.58
N GLY A 360 -9.68 -4.08 11.09
CA GLY A 360 -10.15 -3.73 12.42
C GLY A 360 -11.66 -3.49 12.40
N ASP A 361 -12.32 -3.66 13.53
CA ASP A 361 -13.75 -3.45 13.68
C ASP A 361 -14.20 -2.04 13.28
N GLY A 362 -13.44 -1.02 13.70
CA GLY A 362 -13.73 0.37 13.36
C GLY A 362 -13.57 0.68 11.87
N SER A 363 -12.58 0.09 11.19
CA SER A 363 -12.40 0.32 9.75
C SER A 363 -13.47 -0.40 8.93
N PHE A 364 -13.84 -1.62 9.31
CA PHE A 364 -14.94 -2.36 8.67
C PHE A 364 -16.26 -1.60 8.76
N GLY A 365 -16.59 -1.06 9.94
CA GLY A 365 -17.83 -0.30 10.15
C GLY A 365 -17.99 0.94 9.27
N MET A 366 -16.89 1.47 8.69
CA MET A 366 -16.95 2.65 7.83
C MET A 366 -17.48 2.36 6.42
N THR A 367 -17.24 1.16 5.87
CA THR A 367 -17.57 0.83 4.48
C THR A 367 -18.18 -0.56 4.29
N ALA A 368 -18.67 -1.17 5.36
CA ALA A 368 -19.24 -2.52 5.32
C ALA A 368 -20.35 -2.68 4.28
N PHE A 369 -21.19 -1.65 4.07
CA PHE A 369 -22.28 -1.70 3.10
C PHE A 369 -21.84 -1.91 1.65
N ASP A 370 -20.62 -1.55 1.31
CA ASP A 370 -20.09 -1.81 -0.04
C ASP A 370 -19.84 -3.30 -0.34
N ILE A 371 -20.00 -4.19 0.65
CA ILE A 371 -20.10 -5.65 0.44
C ILE A 371 -21.32 -5.99 -0.45
N GLU A 372 -22.44 -5.27 -0.27
CA GLU A 372 -23.59 -5.40 -1.19
C GLU A 372 -23.16 -5.10 -2.62
N THR A 373 -22.45 -4.00 -2.81
CA THR A 373 -21.92 -3.61 -4.14
C THR A 373 -21.00 -4.68 -4.70
N ALA A 374 -20.07 -5.19 -3.90
CA ALA A 374 -19.17 -6.28 -4.32
C ALA A 374 -19.95 -7.54 -4.75
N ASN A 375 -20.96 -7.92 -3.97
CA ASN A 375 -21.83 -9.06 -4.28
C ASN A 375 -22.63 -8.84 -5.58
N ARG A 376 -23.16 -7.64 -5.78
CA ARG A 376 -23.97 -7.28 -6.95
C ARG A 376 -23.13 -7.23 -8.24
N PHE A 377 -21.88 -6.83 -8.14
CA PHE A 377 -20.96 -6.79 -9.28
C PHE A 377 -20.18 -8.10 -9.49
N GLY A 378 -20.46 -9.17 -8.73
CA GLY A 378 -19.80 -10.46 -8.89
C GLY A 378 -18.32 -10.45 -8.51
N ALA A 379 -17.94 -9.61 -7.56
CA ALA A 379 -16.61 -9.50 -6.99
C ALA A 379 -16.59 -9.84 -5.49
N PRO A 380 -17.09 -11.03 -5.09
CA PRO A 380 -17.15 -11.42 -3.69
C PRO A 380 -15.76 -11.61 -3.10
N PHE A 381 -15.63 -11.38 -1.78
CA PHE A 381 -14.37 -11.52 -1.07
C PHE A 381 -14.56 -12.04 0.37
N ILE A 382 -13.47 -12.44 1.00
CA ILE A 382 -13.43 -12.87 2.40
C ILE A 382 -13.03 -11.66 3.26
N ALA A 383 -13.94 -11.19 4.13
CA ALA A 383 -13.67 -10.20 5.14
C ALA A 383 -13.38 -10.89 6.47
N VAL A 384 -12.21 -10.66 7.04
CA VAL A 384 -11.82 -11.11 8.38
C VAL A 384 -11.75 -9.89 9.27
N ILE A 385 -12.44 -9.90 10.41
CA ILE A 385 -12.50 -8.77 11.31
C ILE A 385 -11.82 -9.13 12.62
N GLY A 386 -10.74 -8.41 12.98
CA GLY A 386 -10.17 -8.45 14.32
C GLY A 386 -10.95 -7.50 15.21
N ASN A 387 -11.99 -8.03 15.86
CA ASN A 387 -12.93 -7.26 16.66
C ASN A 387 -12.48 -7.18 18.12
N ASN A 388 -12.07 -6.00 18.56
CA ASN A 388 -11.73 -5.71 19.95
C ASN A 388 -12.67 -4.66 20.57
N SER A 389 -13.79 -4.39 19.91
CA SER A 389 -14.85 -3.45 20.33
C SER A 389 -14.37 -2.02 20.55
N ALA A 390 -13.26 -1.61 19.86
CA ALA A 390 -12.67 -0.29 20.06
C ALA A 390 -11.79 0.20 18.90
N MET A 391 -11.71 1.51 18.75
CA MET A 391 -10.65 2.19 17.97
C MET A 391 -9.31 2.10 18.72
N ASN A 392 -8.79 0.89 18.88
CA ASN A 392 -7.86 0.55 19.93
C ASN A 392 -6.48 1.21 19.79
N GLN A 393 -5.99 1.41 18.56
CA GLN A 393 -4.73 2.12 18.32
C GLN A 393 -4.75 3.57 18.86
N ILE A 394 -5.88 4.26 18.72
CA ILE A 394 -6.08 5.63 19.23
C ILE A 394 -6.34 5.59 20.73
N ARG A 395 -7.17 4.66 21.18
CA ARG A 395 -7.56 4.46 22.58
C ARG A 395 -6.35 4.33 23.49
N TYR A 396 -5.33 3.54 23.11
CA TYR A 396 -4.12 3.40 23.92
C TYR A 396 -3.45 4.73 24.24
N GLY A 397 -3.26 5.59 23.25
CA GLY A 397 -2.66 6.90 23.45
C GLY A 397 -3.49 7.80 24.34
N GLN A 398 -4.81 7.72 24.25
CA GLN A 398 -5.73 8.49 25.10
C GLN A 398 -5.78 7.93 26.53
N LEU A 399 -5.80 6.63 26.73
CA LEU A 399 -5.70 6.01 28.05
C LEU A 399 -4.41 6.43 28.77
N ALA A 400 -3.29 6.37 28.09
CA ALA A 400 -1.99 6.75 28.65
C ALA A 400 -1.91 8.24 29.05
N LYS A 401 -2.67 9.10 28.34
CA LYS A 401 -2.63 10.57 28.57
C LYS A 401 -3.72 11.06 29.51
N TYR A 402 -4.92 10.48 29.45
CA TYR A 402 -6.11 11.02 30.10
C TYR A 402 -6.75 10.07 31.13
N GLY A 403 -6.19 8.86 31.34
CA GLY A 403 -6.76 7.82 32.19
C GLY A 403 -7.97 7.12 31.56
N GLU A 404 -8.53 6.15 32.27
CA GLU A 404 -9.60 5.28 31.73
C GLU A 404 -10.89 6.03 31.41
N GLU A 405 -11.36 6.89 32.30
CA GLU A 405 -12.62 7.58 32.14
C GLU A 405 -12.64 8.44 30.86
N ARG A 406 -11.65 9.29 30.67
CA ARG A 406 -11.56 10.19 29.50
C ARG A 406 -10.97 9.51 28.27
N GLY A 407 -10.04 8.57 28.46
CA GLY A 407 -9.37 7.86 27.36
C GLY A 407 -10.29 6.92 26.59
N ASN A 408 -11.43 6.54 27.15
CA ASN A 408 -12.44 5.71 26.49
C ASN A 408 -13.48 6.49 25.71
N VAL A 409 -13.56 7.82 25.87
CA VAL A 409 -14.57 8.65 25.19
C VAL A 409 -14.33 8.64 23.67
N GLY A 410 -15.36 8.21 22.91
CA GLY A 410 -15.35 8.13 21.45
C GLY A 410 -14.51 7.01 20.86
N ASN A 411 -13.93 6.12 21.68
CA ASN A 411 -13.08 5.01 21.21
C ASN A 411 -13.71 3.63 21.34
N LEU A 412 -14.69 3.47 22.24
CA LEU A 412 -15.41 2.21 22.38
C LEU A 412 -16.50 2.10 21.32
N LEU A 413 -16.60 0.94 20.67
CA LEU A 413 -17.55 0.67 19.60
C LEU A 413 -18.69 -0.28 20.03
N GLY A 414 -18.53 -0.96 21.17
CA GLY A 414 -19.45 -2.02 21.61
C GLY A 414 -19.26 -3.34 20.87
N ASP A 415 -19.93 -4.36 21.38
CA ASP A 415 -19.82 -5.73 20.89
C ASP A 415 -20.75 -5.96 19.68
N VAL A 416 -20.27 -5.64 18.49
CA VAL A 416 -21.04 -5.80 17.25
C VAL A 416 -20.71 -7.14 16.60
N PRO A 417 -21.71 -8.04 16.41
CA PRO A 417 -21.49 -9.31 15.70
C PRO A 417 -21.51 -9.09 14.17
N PHE A 418 -20.41 -8.62 13.63
CA PHE A 418 -20.30 -8.25 12.21
C PHE A 418 -20.57 -9.39 11.24
N SER A 419 -20.45 -10.65 11.66
CA SER A 419 -20.82 -11.83 10.85
C SER A 419 -22.26 -11.76 10.35
N LYS A 420 -23.19 -11.26 11.18
CA LYS A 420 -24.60 -11.11 10.84
C LYS A 420 -24.85 -10.18 9.65
N PHE A 421 -23.93 -9.27 9.40
CA PHE A 421 -24.01 -8.38 8.25
C PHE A 421 -23.91 -9.15 6.92
N ALA A 422 -23.00 -10.14 6.83
CA ALA A 422 -22.91 -10.99 5.65
C ALA A 422 -24.16 -11.84 5.44
N GLU A 423 -24.69 -12.44 6.51
CA GLU A 423 -25.91 -13.24 6.47
C GLU A 423 -27.13 -12.44 5.96
N MET A 424 -27.26 -11.17 6.41
CA MET A 424 -28.29 -10.23 5.93
C MET A 424 -28.23 -10.01 4.43
N LEU A 425 -27.03 -10.04 3.85
CA LEU A 425 -26.78 -9.86 2.41
C LEU A 425 -26.74 -11.19 1.63
N GLY A 426 -27.13 -12.31 2.26
CA GLY A 426 -27.15 -13.64 1.66
C GLY A 426 -25.78 -14.29 1.49
N GLY A 427 -24.77 -13.78 2.20
CA GLY A 427 -23.42 -14.33 2.28
C GLY A 427 -23.20 -15.24 3.49
N TYR A 428 -21.96 -15.60 3.73
CA TYR A 428 -21.53 -16.42 4.86
C TYR A 428 -21.07 -15.57 6.03
N GLY A 429 -21.60 -15.81 7.23
CA GLY A 429 -21.20 -15.13 8.46
C GLY A 429 -20.76 -16.12 9.53
N GLU A 430 -19.63 -15.88 10.20
CA GLU A 430 -19.14 -16.73 11.29
C GLU A 430 -18.50 -15.91 12.41
N GLU A 431 -18.84 -16.27 13.67
CA GLU A 431 -18.22 -15.71 14.88
C GLU A 431 -17.15 -16.67 15.41
N VAL A 432 -15.93 -16.18 15.60
CA VAL A 432 -14.81 -16.99 16.10
C VAL A 432 -14.33 -16.45 17.46
N ARG A 433 -14.27 -17.33 18.46
CA ARG A 433 -13.80 -17.03 19.83
C ARG A 433 -12.72 -18.00 20.30
N ASP A 434 -12.45 -19.07 19.56
CA ASP A 434 -11.37 -20.03 19.78
C ASP A 434 -10.34 -19.91 18.68
N CYS A 435 -9.07 -19.73 19.04
CA CYS A 435 -7.99 -19.58 18.09
C CYS A 435 -7.79 -20.79 17.15
N ASN A 436 -8.21 -22.00 17.59
CA ASN A 436 -8.13 -23.22 16.78
C ASN A 436 -9.18 -23.25 15.66
N GLU A 437 -10.23 -22.46 15.78
CA GLU A 437 -11.28 -22.35 14.77
C GLU A 437 -10.98 -21.32 13.67
N ILE A 438 -9.92 -20.50 13.80
CA ILE A 438 -9.58 -19.48 12.80
C ILE A 438 -9.30 -20.11 11.43
N GLY A 439 -8.37 -21.07 11.37
CA GLY A 439 -8.02 -21.77 10.13
C GLY A 439 -9.23 -22.48 9.50
N PRO A 440 -9.98 -23.32 10.24
CA PRO A 440 -11.22 -23.93 9.76
C PRO A 440 -12.26 -22.91 9.26
N ALA A 441 -12.47 -21.80 9.96
CA ALA A 441 -13.40 -20.74 9.55
C ALA A 441 -12.98 -20.08 8.23
N LEU A 442 -11.68 -19.80 8.05
CA LEU A 442 -11.14 -19.29 6.78
C LEU A 442 -11.42 -20.25 5.62
N GLN A 443 -11.28 -21.56 5.83
CA GLN A 443 -11.59 -22.56 4.80
C GLN A 443 -13.06 -22.61 4.46
N ARG A 444 -13.96 -22.61 5.46
CA ARG A 444 -15.42 -22.56 5.25
C ARG A 444 -15.82 -21.30 4.49
N ALA A 445 -15.24 -20.14 4.83
CA ALA A 445 -15.48 -18.89 4.11
C ALA A 445 -15.05 -18.98 2.64
N ARG A 446 -13.85 -19.55 2.37
CA ARG A 446 -13.34 -19.78 1.00
C ARG A 446 -14.30 -20.65 0.19
N GLU A 447 -14.75 -21.75 0.75
CA GLU A 447 -15.69 -22.65 0.11
C GLU A 447 -17.03 -21.98 -0.17
N SER A 448 -17.54 -21.23 0.80
CA SER A 448 -18.79 -20.48 0.67
C SER A 448 -18.71 -19.40 -0.42
N VAL A 449 -17.62 -18.62 -0.47
CA VAL A 449 -17.42 -17.61 -1.52
C VAL A 449 -17.34 -18.25 -2.89
N LYS A 450 -16.60 -19.37 -3.03
CA LYS A 450 -16.47 -20.09 -4.31
C LYS A 450 -17.78 -20.72 -4.79
N SER A 451 -18.56 -21.29 -3.91
CA SER A 451 -19.81 -21.99 -4.27
C SER A 451 -21.01 -21.04 -4.35
N GLY A 452 -21.10 -20.06 -3.46
CA GLY A 452 -22.25 -19.17 -3.31
C GLY A 452 -22.15 -17.86 -4.09
N GLY A 453 -20.94 -17.44 -4.51
CA GLY A 453 -20.73 -16.17 -5.24
C GLY A 453 -21.07 -14.93 -4.42
N LYS A 454 -21.06 -15.04 -3.09
CA LYS A 454 -21.30 -13.96 -2.13
C LYS A 454 -20.13 -13.84 -1.17
N SER A 455 -19.88 -12.62 -0.69
CA SER A 455 -18.81 -12.36 0.28
C SER A 455 -19.07 -13.05 1.61
N ALA A 456 -17.98 -13.43 2.29
CA ALA A 456 -17.98 -13.99 3.62
C ALA A 456 -17.45 -13.00 4.65
N VAL A 457 -18.01 -12.98 5.86
CA VAL A 457 -17.52 -12.19 6.99
C VAL A 457 -17.23 -13.10 8.19
N ILE A 458 -15.97 -13.17 8.59
CA ILE A 458 -15.51 -13.86 9.79
C ILE A 458 -15.20 -12.82 10.84
N ASN A 459 -16.01 -12.77 11.91
CA ASN A 459 -15.81 -11.87 13.03
C ASN A 459 -15.04 -12.59 14.14
N ILE A 460 -13.79 -12.21 14.35
CA ILE A 460 -12.89 -12.83 15.34
C ILE A 460 -12.73 -11.90 16.53
N TRP A 461 -13.14 -12.36 17.72
CA TRP A 461 -13.03 -11.61 18.95
C TRP A 461 -11.61 -11.66 19.48
N VAL A 462 -10.93 -10.52 19.45
CA VAL A 462 -9.51 -10.40 19.84
C VAL A 462 -9.35 -9.63 21.14
N ASP A 463 -8.22 -9.86 21.81
CA ASP A 463 -7.89 -9.24 23.09
C ASP A 463 -7.72 -7.71 22.93
N PRO A 464 -8.56 -6.89 23.59
CA PRO A 464 -8.44 -5.44 23.54
C PRO A 464 -7.26 -4.88 24.33
N SER A 465 -6.56 -5.70 25.12
CA SER A 465 -5.38 -5.30 25.88
C SER A 465 -4.06 -5.49 25.10
N GLU A 466 -4.11 -6.17 23.95
CA GLU A 466 -2.96 -6.39 23.08
C GLU A 466 -2.93 -5.41 21.90
N TRP A 467 -1.75 -4.79 21.68
CA TRP A 467 -1.56 -3.68 20.74
C TRP A 467 -0.46 -3.96 19.73
N ALA A 468 -0.54 -3.27 18.61
CA ALA A 468 0.50 -3.33 17.59
C ALA A 468 1.87 -2.82 18.10
N PRO A 469 3.00 -3.33 17.56
CA PRO A 469 4.33 -2.84 17.89
C PRO A 469 4.45 -1.35 17.59
N GLY A 470 4.99 -0.60 18.54
CA GLY A 470 5.19 0.84 18.41
C GLY A 470 4.04 1.70 18.92
N THR A 471 2.83 1.18 19.07
CA THR A 471 1.70 1.90 19.69
C THR A 471 2.07 2.42 21.09
N LYS A 472 2.71 1.58 21.90
CA LYS A 472 3.21 1.94 23.24
C LYS A 472 4.23 3.09 23.25
N ARG A 473 4.90 3.37 22.14
CA ARG A 473 5.92 4.42 22.01
C ARG A 473 5.42 5.70 21.36
N GLN A 474 4.19 5.73 20.86
CA GLN A 474 3.57 6.85 20.12
C GLN A 474 4.47 7.45 19.04
N THR A 475 5.40 6.67 18.49
CA THR A 475 6.41 7.17 17.54
C THR A 475 5.86 7.38 16.13
N MET A 476 4.64 6.91 15.84
CA MET A 476 4.02 7.16 14.54
C MET A 476 3.47 8.58 14.38
N TYR A 477 3.21 9.27 15.50
CA TYR A 477 2.57 10.60 15.50
C TYR A 477 3.41 11.70 16.19
N LYS A 478 4.69 11.43 16.47
CA LYS A 478 5.63 12.43 17.01
C LYS A 478 6.55 12.97 15.94
#